data_c7d4fbf901cb528691d4df9cf6897c4e
#
_entry.id   c7d4fbf901cb528691d4df9cf6897c4e
#
_cell.length_a   1.000
_cell.length_b   1.000
_cell.length_c   1.000
_cell.angle_alpha   90.00
_cell.angle_beta   90.00
_cell.angle_gamma   90.00
#
_symmetry.space_group_name_H-M   'P 1'
#
loop_
_entity.id
_entity.type
_entity.pdbx_description
1 polymer ?
#
loop_
_entity_poly.entity_id
_entity_poly.type
_entity_poly.pdbx_seq_one_letter_code
_entity_poly.pdbx_strand_id
1 'polypeptide(L)'
;MIDKPIETVMRQSKRDILIPADLVATVNEDNNLQHAFLVLTKVKYAKIPVLDNNNHFKGLISLSMITEQMLLDTGITTRPLDSMKIKEIMQKDVPTIYERENLEVILRHLVNENFIPYVDHDNKFLGIITRRELFKEINFLAHNFSKRYVALPVYHEKTVSQSAAQ
;
A
#
# COMPACT_ATOMS: atom_id res chain seq x y z
N MET A 1 15.07 11.17 -5.87
CA MET A 1 14.46 11.65 -7.15
C MET A 1 14.65 10.54 -8.19
N ILE A 2 13.57 10.08 -8.80
CA ILE A 2 13.62 9.05 -9.86
C ILE A 2 14.16 9.69 -11.14
N ASP A 3 15.06 8.99 -11.84
CA ASP A 3 15.63 9.48 -13.09
C ASP A 3 14.55 9.67 -14.17
N LYS A 4 14.59 10.82 -14.86
CA LYS A 4 13.60 11.18 -15.89
C LYS A 4 13.33 10.09 -16.95
N PRO A 5 14.33 9.37 -17.48
CA PRO A 5 14.09 8.27 -18.42
C PRO A 5 13.21 7.16 -17.83
N ILE A 6 13.45 6.80 -16.57
CA ILE A 6 12.67 5.77 -15.85
C ILE A 6 11.22 6.23 -15.68
N GLU A 7 11.03 7.45 -15.17
CA GLU A 7 9.70 8.05 -14.99
C GLU A 7 8.93 8.12 -16.31
N THR A 8 9.60 8.49 -17.41
CA THR A 8 8.99 8.58 -18.74
C THR A 8 8.50 7.22 -19.23
N VAL A 9 9.29 6.14 -19.08
CA VAL A 9 8.86 4.80 -19.49
C VAL A 9 7.70 4.30 -18.64
N MET A 10 7.71 4.55 -17.34
CA MET A 10 6.62 4.17 -16.43
C MET A 10 5.32 4.92 -16.76
N ARG A 11 5.37 6.22 -17.01
CA ARG A 11 4.19 7.02 -17.42
C ARG A 11 3.58 6.60 -18.76
N GLN A 12 4.33 5.90 -19.60
CA GLN A 12 3.85 5.37 -20.89
C GLN A 12 3.19 3.99 -20.75
N SER A 13 3.31 3.36 -19.61
CA SER A 13 2.44 2.26 -19.26
C SER A 13 1.01 2.80 -19.22
N LYS A 14 0.13 2.24 -20.06
CA LYS A 14 -1.30 2.60 -20.05
C LYS A 14 -2.05 1.98 -18.87
N ARG A 15 -1.33 1.42 -17.92
CA ARG A 15 -1.90 0.76 -16.72
C ARG A 15 -2.07 1.79 -15.63
N ASP A 16 -3.23 1.78 -15.03
CA ASP A 16 -3.45 2.50 -13.78
C ASP A 16 -2.95 1.62 -12.63
N ILE A 17 -2.09 2.18 -11.78
CA ILE A 17 -1.62 1.51 -10.55
C ILE A 17 -2.66 1.57 -9.43
N LEU A 18 -3.67 2.43 -9.59
CA LEU A 18 -4.79 2.56 -8.68
C LEU A 18 -5.81 1.44 -8.91
N ILE A 19 -6.13 0.71 -7.85
CA ILE A 19 -7.31 -0.14 -7.80
C ILE A 19 -8.44 0.72 -7.22
N PRO A 20 -9.48 1.04 -8.02
CA PRO A 20 -10.53 1.96 -7.60
C PRO A 20 -11.38 1.38 -6.47
N ALA A 21 -12.02 2.26 -5.69
CA ALA A 21 -12.72 1.93 -4.47
C ALA A 21 -13.83 0.87 -4.63
N ASP A 22 -14.52 0.86 -5.77
CA ASP A 22 -15.59 -0.10 -6.10
C ASP A 22 -15.09 -1.54 -6.29
N LEU A 23 -13.77 -1.72 -6.52
CA LEU A 23 -13.12 -3.03 -6.61
C LEU A 23 -12.42 -3.46 -5.32
N VAL A 24 -12.45 -2.63 -4.28
CA VAL A 24 -11.78 -2.89 -3.00
C VAL A 24 -12.80 -3.31 -1.95
N ALA A 25 -12.54 -4.45 -1.28
CA ALA A 25 -13.34 -4.83 -0.13
C ALA A 25 -13.09 -3.86 1.04
N THR A 26 -14.13 -3.24 1.54
CA THR A 26 -14.10 -2.29 2.66
C THR A 26 -15.15 -2.66 3.70
N VAL A 27 -15.03 -2.12 4.91
CA VAL A 27 -16.02 -2.24 5.98
C VAL A 27 -16.30 -0.88 6.61
N ASN A 28 -17.48 -0.74 7.22
CA ASN A 28 -17.85 0.48 7.93
C ASN A 28 -17.35 0.44 9.37
N GLU A 29 -16.85 1.56 9.89
CA GLU A 29 -16.30 1.69 11.25
C GLU A 29 -17.31 1.37 12.35
N ASP A 30 -18.60 1.54 12.08
CA ASP A 30 -19.70 1.27 13.03
C ASP A 30 -20.22 -0.18 12.97
N ASN A 31 -19.75 -1.00 12.04
CA ASN A 31 -20.04 -2.43 12.03
C ASN A 31 -19.38 -3.13 13.23
N ASN A 32 -19.96 -4.26 13.64
CA ASN A 32 -19.34 -5.13 14.64
C ASN A 32 -18.15 -5.91 14.07
N LEU A 33 -17.31 -6.48 14.94
CA LEU A 33 -16.14 -7.25 14.52
C LEU A 33 -16.50 -8.50 13.74
N GLN A 34 -17.69 -9.11 13.98
CA GLN A 34 -18.15 -10.28 13.25
C GLN A 34 -18.26 -10.00 11.76
N HIS A 35 -18.79 -8.81 11.37
CA HIS A 35 -18.87 -8.42 9.98
C HIS A 35 -17.46 -8.37 9.32
N ALA A 36 -16.51 -7.68 9.95
CA ALA A 36 -15.13 -7.60 9.43
C ALA A 36 -14.45 -8.98 9.38
N PHE A 37 -14.67 -9.82 10.39
CA PHE A 37 -14.17 -11.19 10.44
C PHE A 37 -14.64 -12.02 9.24
N LEU A 38 -15.95 -11.97 8.92
CA LEU A 38 -16.53 -12.67 7.78
C LEU A 38 -15.99 -12.14 6.44
N VAL A 39 -15.92 -10.81 6.28
CA VAL A 39 -15.39 -10.20 5.06
C VAL A 39 -13.93 -10.62 4.84
N LEU A 40 -13.06 -10.43 5.84
CA LEU A 40 -11.63 -10.78 5.76
C LEU A 40 -11.41 -12.26 5.45
N THR A 41 -12.20 -13.15 6.06
CA THR A 41 -12.14 -14.59 5.81
C THR A 41 -12.50 -14.92 4.36
N LYS A 42 -13.49 -14.22 3.78
CA LYS A 42 -13.94 -14.42 2.40
C LYS A 42 -12.94 -13.90 1.37
N VAL A 43 -12.45 -12.66 1.55
CA VAL A 43 -11.55 -12.01 0.59
C VAL A 43 -10.11 -12.50 0.71
N LYS A 44 -9.74 -13.12 1.83
CA LYS A 44 -8.38 -13.62 2.11
C LYS A 44 -7.29 -12.55 2.04
N TYR A 45 -7.64 -11.31 2.35
CA TYR A 45 -6.68 -10.20 2.47
C TYR A 45 -6.15 -10.10 3.90
N ALA A 46 -4.91 -9.68 4.05
CA ALA A 46 -4.30 -9.47 5.37
C ALA A 46 -4.96 -8.32 6.13
N LYS A 47 -5.28 -7.22 5.42
CA LYS A 47 -5.94 -6.02 5.95
C LYS A 47 -6.91 -5.48 4.90
N ILE A 48 -7.95 -4.79 5.35
CA ILE A 48 -8.89 -4.07 4.49
C ILE A 48 -9.15 -2.67 5.03
N PRO A 49 -9.49 -1.69 4.16
CA PRO A 49 -9.86 -0.33 4.57
C PRO A 49 -11.16 -0.29 5.36
N VAL A 50 -11.16 0.59 6.36
CA VAL A 50 -12.33 0.95 7.17
C VAL A 50 -12.78 2.35 6.78
N LEU A 51 -14.05 2.52 6.47
CA LEU A 51 -14.67 3.77 6.05
C LEU A 51 -15.78 4.20 7.03
N ASP A 52 -16.10 5.50 7.03
CA ASP A 52 -17.33 5.98 7.64
C ASP A 52 -18.53 5.95 6.65
N ASN A 53 -19.69 6.42 7.08
CA ASN A 53 -20.91 6.45 6.27
C ASN A 53 -20.83 7.40 5.06
N ASN A 54 -19.86 8.30 5.03
CA ASN A 54 -19.62 9.25 3.93
C ASN A 54 -18.49 8.80 3.02
N ASN A 55 -17.99 7.56 3.18
CA ASN A 55 -16.85 6.98 2.49
C ASN A 55 -15.50 7.67 2.78
N HIS A 56 -15.33 8.35 3.92
CA HIS A 56 -14.03 8.82 4.33
C HIS A 56 -13.21 7.67 4.91
N PHE A 57 -11.93 7.66 4.61
CA PHE A 57 -11.01 6.68 5.14
C PHE A 57 -10.77 6.91 6.64
N LYS A 58 -10.93 5.86 7.45
CA LYS A 58 -10.81 5.91 8.91
C LYS A 58 -9.65 5.09 9.45
N GLY A 59 -9.22 4.07 8.71
CA GLY A 59 -8.15 3.18 9.16
C GLY A 59 -8.13 1.84 8.45
N LEU A 60 -7.41 0.89 9.02
CA LEU A 60 -7.31 -0.48 8.52
C LEU A 60 -7.74 -1.47 9.61
N ILE A 61 -8.37 -2.56 9.19
CA ILE A 61 -8.67 -3.71 10.06
C ILE A 61 -8.07 -4.98 9.49
N SER A 62 -7.50 -5.83 10.34
CA SER A 62 -6.93 -7.12 9.97
C SER A 62 -7.57 -8.26 10.75
N LEU A 63 -7.43 -9.49 10.25
CA LEU A 63 -7.89 -10.67 10.95
C LEU A 63 -7.15 -10.87 12.28
N SER A 64 -5.84 -10.56 12.32
CA SER A 64 -5.04 -10.64 13.56
C SER A 64 -5.54 -9.70 14.65
N MET A 65 -5.92 -8.45 14.31
CA MET A 65 -6.49 -7.49 15.27
C MET A 65 -7.79 -8.03 15.87
N ILE A 66 -8.64 -8.66 15.05
CA ILE A 66 -9.90 -9.23 15.53
C ILE A 66 -9.65 -10.46 16.41
N THR A 67 -8.79 -11.38 15.97
CA THR A 67 -8.50 -12.60 16.73
C THR A 67 -7.78 -12.32 18.04
N GLU A 68 -6.98 -11.25 18.12
CA GLU A 68 -6.36 -10.80 19.37
C GLU A 68 -7.41 -10.48 20.44
N GLN A 69 -8.55 -9.86 20.07
CA GLN A 69 -9.64 -9.59 21.00
C GLN A 69 -10.38 -10.85 21.47
N MET A 70 -10.20 -11.95 20.75
CA MET A 70 -10.83 -13.24 21.10
C MET A 70 -9.99 -14.06 22.08
N LEU A 71 -8.72 -13.69 22.33
CA LEU A 71 -7.81 -14.42 23.20
C LEU A 71 -8.05 -14.07 24.67
N LEU A 72 -8.11 -15.10 25.50
CA LEU A 72 -8.16 -15.01 26.95
C LEU A 72 -7.02 -15.86 27.52
N ASP A 73 -6.61 -15.61 28.76
CA ASP A 73 -5.62 -16.45 29.46
C ASP A 73 -6.01 -17.93 29.54
N THR A 74 -7.32 -18.20 29.51
CA THR A 74 -7.89 -19.55 29.66
C THR A 74 -8.38 -20.16 28.34
N GLY A 75 -8.26 -19.45 27.20
CA GLY A 75 -8.73 -19.96 25.91
C GLY A 75 -9.21 -18.87 24.94
N ILE A 76 -10.18 -19.22 24.10
CA ILE A 76 -10.71 -18.35 23.04
C ILE A 76 -12.19 -18.07 23.30
N THR A 77 -12.59 -16.80 23.13
CA THR A 77 -14.00 -16.36 23.21
C THR A 77 -14.42 -15.65 21.93
N THR A 78 -15.69 -15.84 21.52
CA THR A 78 -16.28 -15.13 20.38
C THR A 78 -17.08 -13.90 20.78
N ARG A 79 -17.23 -13.62 22.08
CA ARG A 79 -18.02 -12.48 22.58
C ARG A 79 -17.66 -11.13 21.94
N PRO A 80 -16.37 -10.77 21.75
CA PRO A 80 -15.99 -9.51 21.12
C PRO A 80 -16.52 -9.33 19.70
N LEU A 81 -16.78 -10.42 18.98
CA LEU A 81 -17.27 -10.36 17.60
C LEU A 81 -18.61 -9.64 17.51
N ASP A 82 -19.49 -9.86 18.47
CA ASP A 82 -20.84 -9.25 18.50
C ASP A 82 -20.86 -7.93 19.27
N SER A 83 -20.05 -7.80 20.32
CA SER A 83 -20.12 -6.69 21.28
C SER A 83 -19.27 -5.48 20.92
N MET A 84 -18.17 -5.67 20.17
CA MET A 84 -17.24 -4.60 19.82
C MET A 84 -17.43 -4.10 18.39
N LYS A 85 -17.17 -2.80 18.18
CA LYS A 85 -17.20 -2.17 16.87
C LYS A 85 -15.79 -2.09 16.27
N ILE A 86 -15.70 -2.06 14.95
CA ILE A 86 -14.44 -1.98 14.20
C ILE A 86 -13.63 -0.76 14.63
N LYS A 87 -14.27 0.40 14.83
CA LYS A 87 -13.61 1.66 15.22
C LYS A 87 -12.84 1.60 16.55
N GLU A 88 -13.16 0.61 17.40
CA GLU A 88 -12.54 0.45 18.71
C GLU A 88 -11.15 -0.16 18.63
N ILE A 89 -10.90 -1.00 17.60
CA ILE A 89 -9.65 -1.75 17.47
C ILE A 89 -8.88 -1.48 16.17
N MET A 90 -9.49 -0.80 15.17
CA MET A 90 -8.83 -0.53 13.89
C MET A 90 -7.54 0.27 14.06
N GLN A 91 -6.58 0.04 13.19
CA GLN A 91 -5.36 0.85 13.08
C GLN A 91 -5.72 2.20 12.45
N LYS A 92 -5.56 3.30 13.20
CA LYS A 92 -5.89 4.68 12.76
C LYS A 92 -4.70 5.42 12.16
N ASP A 93 -3.49 5.14 12.68
CA ASP A 93 -2.27 5.74 12.16
C ASP A 93 -1.79 4.93 10.94
N VAL A 94 -2.29 5.32 9.77
CA VAL A 94 -2.03 4.66 8.48
C VAL A 94 -1.58 5.72 7.49
N PRO A 95 -0.41 5.54 6.83
CA PRO A 95 -0.02 6.43 5.75
C PRO A 95 -1.03 6.35 4.60
N THR A 96 -1.46 7.49 4.12
CA THR A 96 -2.34 7.63 2.96
C THR A 96 -1.62 8.41 1.87
N ILE A 97 -2.04 8.21 0.62
CA ILE A 97 -1.58 8.96 -0.53
C ILE A 97 -2.72 9.82 -1.06
N TYR A 98 -2.40 11.07 -1.34
CA TYR A 98 -3.32 12.04 -1.91
C TYR A 98 -3.19 12.10 -3.43
N GLU A 99 -4.21 12.62 -4.08
CA GLU A 99 -4.22 12.88 -5.51
C GLU A 99 -2.99 13.72 -5.93
N ARG A 100 -2.26 13.25 -6.97
CA ARG A 100 -1.03 13.85 -7.53
C ARG A 100 0.26 13.65 -6.73
N GLU A 101 0.30 12.73 -5.79
CA GLU A 101 1.56 12.43 -5.14
C GLU A 101 2.59 11.83 -6.10
N ASN A 102 3.86 12.12 -5.80
CA ASN A 102 5.01 11.69 -6.58
C ASN A 102 5.20 10.18 -6.44
N LEU A 103 5.53 9.51 -7.54
CA LEU A 103 5.88 8.08 -7.57
C LEU A 103 6.93 7.68 -6.53
N GLU A 104 7.89 8.56 -6.21
CA GLU A 104 8.90 8.32 -5.18
C GLU A 104 8.30 8.14 -3.78
N VAL A 105 7.27 8.92 -3.44
CA VAL A 105 6.54 8.80 -2.17
C VAL A 105 5.79 7.47 -2.12
N ILE A 106 5.11 7.11 -3.21
CA ILE A 106 4.42 5.82 -3.34
C ILE A 106 5.39 4.65 -3.15
N LEU A 107 6.54 4.70 -3.83
CA LEU A 107 7.57 3.66 -3.71
C LEU A 107 8.07 3.51 -2.27
N ARG A 108 8.35 4.63 -1.59
CA ARG A 108 8.83 4.64 -0.21
C ARG A 108 7.86 3.96 0.75
N HIS A 109 6.58 4.26 0.65
CA HIS A 109 5.56 3.64 1.49
C HIS A 109 5.39 2.14 1.20
N LEU A 110 5.40 1.75 -0.09
CA LEU A 110 5.23 0.35 -0.49
C LEU A 110 6.43 -0.55 -0.17
N VAL A 111 7.57 0.01 0.29
CA VAL A 111 8.66 -0.81 0.86
C VAL A 111 8.19 -1.56 2.11
N ASN A 112 7.42 -0.90 2.97
CA ASN A 112 6.97 -1.46 4.25
C ASN A 112 5.52 -1.97 4.20
N GLU A 113 4.66 -1.33 3.38
CA GLU A 113 3.24 -1.66 3.30
C GLU A 113 2.91 -2.51 2.06
N ASN A 114 1.94 -3.42 2.18
CA ASN A 114 1.47 -4.21 1.04
C ASN A 114 0.60 -3.39 0.08
N PHE A 115 -0.08 -2.41 0.62
CA PHE A 115 -0.87 -1.43 -0.12
C PHE A 115 -0.98 -0.14 0.68
N ILE A 116 -1.34 0.95 0.01
CA ILE A 116 -1.56 2.26 0.60
C ILE A 116 -2.94 2.75 0.18
N PRO A 117 -3.77 3.23 1.11
CA PRO A 117 -5.02 3.90 0.78
C PRO A 117 -4.77 5.18 -0.01
N TYR A 118 -5.57 5.37 -1.06
CA TYR A 118 -5.57 6.55 -1.90
C TYR A 118 -6.83 7.36 -1.62
N VAL A 119 -6.68 8.62 -1.25
CA VAL A 119 -7.77 9.49 -0.81
C VAL A 119 -7.71 10.85 -1.52
N ASP A 120 -8.83 11.58 -1.55
CA ASP A 120 -8.86 12.97 -1.99
C ASP A 120 -8.55 13.94 -0.84
N HIS A 121 -8.66 15.24 -1.12
CA HIS A 121 -8.37 16.32 -0.17
C HIS A 121 -9.35 16.33 1.03
N ASP A 122 -10.54 15.78 0.87
CA ASP A 122 -11.55 15.66 1.92
C ASP A 122 -11.47 14.32 2.65
N ASN A 123 -10.37 13.56 2.44
CA ASN A 123 -10.14 12.23 2.99
C ASN A 123 -11.15 11.16 2.51
N LYS A 124 -11.83 11.41 1.38
CA LYS A 124 -12.70 10.42 0.77
C LYS A 124 -11.88 9.32 0.13
N PHE A 125 -12.26 8.08 0.37
CA PHE A 125 -11.55 6.91 -0.14
C PHE A 125 -11.79 6.73 -1.64
N LEU A 126 -10.72 6.80 -2.43
CA LEU A 126 -10.75 6.65 -3.88
C LEU A 126 -10.29 5.26 -4.33
N GLY A 127 -9.55 4.53 -3.49
CA GLY A 127 -9.04 3.20 -3.81
C GLY A 127 -7.76 2.87 -3.07
N ILE A 128 -7.00 1.94 -3.61
CA ILE A 128 -5.70 1.53 -3.05
C ILE A 128 -4.65 1.43 -4.15
N ILE A 129 -3.41 1.70 -3.79
CA ILE A 129 -2.23 1.37 -4.60
C ILE A 129 -1.53 0.20 -3.94
N THR A 130 -1.35 -0.91 -4.66
CA THR A 130 -0.76 -2.11 -4.10
C THR A 130 0.67 -2.32 -4.58
N ARG A 131 1.49 -2.96 -3.75
CA ARG A 131 2.83 -3.40 -4.13
C ARG A 131 2.80 -4.26 -5.40
N ARG A 132 1.78 -5.10 -5.56
CA ARG A 132 1.61 -5.97 -6.72
C ARG A 132 1.46 -5.17 -8.03
N GLU A 133 0.61 -4.14 -8.05
CA GLU A 133 0.41 -3.32 -9.25
C GLU A 133 1.70 -2.53 -9.56
N LEU A 134 2.38 -2.01 -8.55
CA LEU A 134 3.67 -1.37 -8.74
C LEU A 134 4.72 -2.33 -9.32
N PHE A 135 4.81 -3.57 -8.86
CA PHE A 135 5.73 -4.56 -9.44
C PHE A 135 5.44 -4.87 -10.91
N LYS A 136 4.17 -4.84 -11.32
CA LYS A 136 3.82 -4.98 -12.75
C LYS A 136 4.39 -3.82 -13.58
N GLU A 137 4.38 -2.60 -13.04
CA GLU A 137 4.98 -1.43 -13.71
C GLU A 137 6.50 -1.52 -13.76
N ILE A 138 7.16 -1.95 -12.68
CA ILE A 138 8.61 -2.19 -12.66
C ILE A 138 8.99 -3.28 -13.68
N ASN A 139 8.21 -4.36 -13.77
CA ASN A 139 8.43 -5.40 -14.76
C ASN A 139 8.25 -4.87 -16.19
N PHE A 140 7.24 -4.05 -16.43
CA PHE A 140 7.06 -3.37 -17.72
C PHE A 140 8.27 -2.50 -18.06
N LEU A 141 8.77 -1.71 -17.10
CA LEU A 141 9.97 -0.89 -17.24
C LEU A 141 11.17 -1.75 -17.63
N ALA A 142 11.44 -2.83 -16.88
CA ALA A 142 12.58 -3.72 -17.13
C ALA A 142 12.61 -4.30 -18.55
N HIS A 143 11.44 -4.63 -19.11
CA HIS A 143 11.32 -5.20 -20.46
C HIS A 143 11.28 -4.16 -21.59
N ASN A 144 11.04 -2.90 -21.30
CA ASN A 144 10.85 -1.88 -22.33
C ASN A 144 11.91 -0.76 -22.30
N PHE A 145 12.71 -0.67 -21.26
CA PHE A 145 13.72 0.37 -21.12
C PHE A 145 14.72 0.36 -22.28
N SER A 146 15.31 -0.80 -22.59
CA SER A 146 16.30 -0.98 -23.66
C SER A 146 15.75 -0.75 -25.07
N LYS A 147 14.44 -0.76 -25.27
CA LYS A 147 13.81 -0.43 -26.57
C LYS A 147 13.85 1.07 -26.88
N ARG A 148 14.14 1.91 -25.90
CA ARG A 148 14.06 3.38 -26.01
C ARG A 148 15.32 4.09 -25.54
N TYR A 149 16.10 3.46 -24.68
CA TYR A 149 17.28 4.04 -24.06
C TYR A 149 18.46 3.07 -24.18
N VAL A 150 19.63 3.63 -24.42
CA VAL A 150 20.90 2.90 -24.35
C VAL A 150 21.52 3.22 -23.00
N ALA A 151 21.70 2.20 -22.17
CA ALA A 151 22.43 2.34 -20.92
C ALA A 151 23.92 2.13 -21.19
N LEU A 152 24.74 3.14 -20.90
CA LEU A 152 26.20 3.05 -20.97
C LEU A 152 26.76 2.96 -19.55
N PRO A 153 27.73 2.07 -19.29
CA PRO A 153 28.40 2.02 -18.01
C PRO A 153 29.19 3.32 -17.76
N VAL A 154 29.02 3.89 -16.57
CA VAL A 154 29.84 5.04 -16.13
C VAL A 154 31.07 4.49 -15.44
N TYR A 155 32.21 4.61 -16.11
CA TYR A 155 33.53 4.28 -15.51
C TYR A 155 34.01 5.48 -14.72
N HIS A 156 34.05 5.38 -13.40
CA HIS A 156 34.83 6.32 -12.58
C HIS A 156 36.28 5.89 -12.64
N GLU A 157 37.13 6.67 -13.27
CA GLU A 157 38.59 6.50 -13.17
C GLU A 157 38.97 6.59 -11.68
N LYS A 158 39.47 5.46 -11.13
CA LYS A 158 40.14 5.50 -9.85
C LYS A 158 41.39 6.35 -10.04
N THR A 159 41.40 7.53 -9.45
CA THR A 159 42.61 8.33 -9.31
C THR A 159 43.61 7.48 -8.56
N VAL A 160 44.53 6.85 -9.29
CA VAL A 160 45.71 6.20 -8.71
C VAL A 160 46.58 7.33 -8.18
N SER A 161 46.50 7.60 -6.88
CA SER A 161 47.47 8.45 -6.20
C SER A 161 48.82 7.73 -6.29
N GLN A 162 49.66 8.22 -7.20
CA GLN A 162 51.09 7.93 -7.19
C GLN A 162 51.66 8.49 -5.88
N SER A 163 51.86 7.63 -4.91
CA SER A 163 52.89 7.88 -3.90
C SER A 163 54.21 7.48 -4.51
N ALA A 164 54.82 8.42 -5.22
CA ALA A 164 56.21 8.32 -5.58
C ALA A 164 57.05 8.61 -4.34
N ALA A 165 57.85 7.64 -4.03
CA ALA A 165 59.24 7.67 -3.53
C ALA A 165 59.73 8.90 -2.73
N GLN A 166 60.13 8.68 -1.53
CA GLN A 166 61.55 8.95 -1.14
C GLN A 166 61.92 8.03 0.03
#